data_e3ed67bcf82d7a4a8870f2f5faaafd39
#
_entry.id   e3ed67bcf82d7a4a8870f2f5faaafd39
#
_cell.length_a   1.000
_cell.length_b   1.000
_cell.length_c   1.000
_cell.angle_alpha   90.00
_cell.angle_beta   90.00
_cell.angle_gamma   90.00
#
_symmetry.space_group_name_H-M   'P 1'
#
loop_
_entity.id
_entity.type
_entity.pdbx_description
1 polymer ?
#
loop_
_entity_poly.entity_id
_entity_poly.type
_entity_poly.pdbx_seq_one_letter_code
_entity_poly.pdbx_strand_id
1 'polypeptide(L)'
;GAATVTVGGTPKGFEFPRELLAKLNGHAANGGLTLGIRPEGVLVRHDAAPGYLPVEAHIIEPLGSFDIVDLQVGSKMLRARTKAGYVSGPGEKVHARIDPEQAHFFDTASGKSLGVRL
;
A
#
# COMPACT_ATOMS: atom_id res chain seq x y z
N GLY A 1 -6.56 13.85 -12.65
CA GLY A 1 -6.56 12.44 -12.97
C GLY A 1 -5.70 11.61 -12.05
N ALA A 2 -5.81 10.33 -12.16
CA ALA A 2 -5.07 9.37 -11.38
C ALA A 2 -4.22 8.48 -12.29
N ALA A 3 -3.13 7.97 -11.77
CA ALA A 3 -2.33 6.96 -12.41
C ALA A 3 -2.11 5.83 -11.43
N THR A 4 -1.66 4.67 -11.91
CA THR A 4 -1.53 3.49 -11.06
C THR A 4 -0.06 3.12 -10.85
N VAL A 5 0.21 2.59 -9.66
CA VAL A 5 1.53 2.04 -9.31
C VAL A 5 1.30 0.58 -8.96
N THR A 6 1.96 -0.33 -9.68
CA THR A 6 1.84 -1.76 -9.41
C THR A 6 2.75 -2.16 -8.27
N VAL A 7 2.29 -3.11 -7.47
CA VAL A 7 3.03 -3.63 -6.33
C VAL A 7 3.02 -5.15 -6.42
N GLY A 8 4.20 -5.76 -6.34
CA GLY A 8 4.31 -7.21 -6.27
C GLY A 8 3.80 -7.98 -7.47
N GLY A 9 3.79 -7.37 -8.66
CA GLY A 9 3.34 -8.04 -9.87
C GLY A 9 1.82 -8.21 -9.97
N THR A 10 1.04 -7.42 -9.22
CA THR A 10 -0.41 -7.46 -9.30
C THR A 10 -0.89 -7.01 -10.68
N PRO A 11 -2.00 -7.57 -11.21
CA PRO A 11 -2.54 -7.13 -12.49
C PRO A 11 -3.14 -5.72 -12.44
N LYS A 12 -3.48 -5.25 -11.25
CA LYS A 12 -3.94 -3.87 -11.01
C LYS A 12 -3.00 -3.19 -10.04
N GLY A 13 -2.84 -1.87 -10.20
CA GLY A 13 -2.02 -1.10 -9.30
C GLY A 13 -2.86 -0.25 -8.35
N PHE A 14 -2.21 0.28 -7.33
CA PHE A 14 -2.82 1.28 -6.47
C PHE A 14 -2.86 2.62 -7.19
N GLU A 15 -3.94 3.37 -6.98
CA GLU A 15 -4.11 4.67 -7.61
C GLU A 15 -3.42 5.76 -6.80
N PHE A 16 -2.70 6.62 -7.50
CA PHE A 16 -2.06 7.81 -6.94
C PHE A 16 -2.37 9.00 -7.84
N PRO A 17 -2.43 10.23 -7.28
CA PRO A 17 -2.60 11.42 -8.10
C PRO A 17 -1.48 11.56 -9.12
N ARG A 18 -1.82 11.99 -10.34
CA ARG A 18 -0.82 12.20 -11.40
C ARG A 18 0.23 13.22 -11.01
N GLU A 19 -0.16 14.24 -10.26
CA GLU A 19 0.75 15.26 -9.79
C GLU A 19 1.86 14.67 -8.93
N LEU A 20 1.55 13.70 -8.11
CA LEU A 20 2.54 13.02 -7.29
C LEU A 20 3.50 12.22 -8.17
N LEU A 21 2.98 11.48 -9.12
CA LEU A 21 3.82 10.66 -10.01
C LEU A 21 4.67 11.53 -10.92
N ALA A 22 4.16 12.67 -11.34
CA ALA A 22 4.95 13.64 -12.13
C ALA A 22 6.15 14.17 -11.33
N LYS A 23 5.97 14.41 -10.03
CA LYS A 23 7.07 14.83 -9.15
C LYS A 23 8.13 13.75 -8.99
N LEU A 24 7.77 12.49 -9.16
CA LEU A 24 8.69 11.37 -9.05
C LEU A 24 9.46 11.11 -10.34
N ASN A 25 9.00 11.68 -11.47
CA ASN A 25 9.66 11.52 -12.75
C ASN A 25 11.09 12.04 -12.68
N GLY A 26 12.04 11.24 -13.16
CA GLY A 26 13.45 11.58 -13.14
C GLY A 26 14.16 11.27 -11.83
N HIS A 27 13.42 10.94 -10.76
CA HIS A 27 14.04 10.58 -9.49
C HIS A 27 14.40 9.10 -9.41
N ALA A 28 13.81 8.28 -10.27
CA ALA A 28 14.03 6.83 -10.27
C ALA A 28 14.72 6.40 -11.57
N ALA A 29 15.88 6.97 -11.84
CA ALA A 29 16.52 6.81 -13.15
C ALA A 29 16.93 5.37 -13.46
N ASN A 30 17.47 4.62 -12.51
CA ASN A 30 18.10 3.34 -12.80
C ASN A 30 17.68 2.16 -11.93
N GLY A 31 17.00 2.37 -10.84
CA GLY A 31 16.69 1.30 -9.89
C GLY A 31 15.23 1.17 -9.53
N GLY A 32 14.39 1.98 -10.13
CA GLY A 32 13.00 2.03 -9.78
C GLY A 32 12.71 2.73 -8.46
N LEU A 33 11.47 2.70 -8.07
CA LEU A 33 11.00 3.34 -6.85
C LEU A 33 10.63 2.30 -5.80
N THR A 34 10.96 2.57 -4.56
CA THR A 34 10.47 1.81 -3.42
C THR A 34 9.43 2.63 -2.69
N LEU A 35 8.25 2.05 -2.50
CA LEU A 35 7.16 2.67 -1.76
C LEU A 35 7.25 2.25 -0.30
N GLY A 36 7.35 3.22 0.59
CA GLY A 36 7.24 2.99 2.02
C GLY A 36 5.90 3.50 2.52
N ILE A 37 5.20 2.70 3.30
CA ILE A 37 3.92 3.07 3.87
C ILE A 37 3.80 2.51 5.29
N ARG A 38 3.35 3.35 6.22
CA ARG A 38 3.08 2.91 7.58
C ARG A 38 1.75 2.17 7.61
N PRO A 39 1.55 1.24 8.56
CA PRO A 39 0.32 0.48 8.62
C PRO A 39 -0.95 1.31 8.65
N GLU A 40 -0.95 2.46 9.33
CA GLU A 40 -2.11 3.35 9.38
C GLU A 40 -2.42 4.03 8.05
N GLY A 41 -1.50 4.00 7.11
CA GLY A 41 -1.72 4.53 5.75
C GLY A 41 -2.29 3.51 4.79
N VAL A 42 -2.51 2.28 5.22
CA VAL A 42 -3.15 1.24 4.41
C VAL A 42 -4.60 1.11 4.86
N LEU A 43 -5.51 1.48 3.96
CA LEU A 43 -6.94 1.47 4.25
C LEU A 43 -7.52 0.12 3.83
N VAL A 44 -8.31 -0.50 4.69
CA VAL A 44 -8.86 -1.84 4.45
C VAL A 44 -10.37 -1.80 4.53
N ARG A 45 -11.04 -2.48 3.59
CA ARG A 45 -12.50 -2.63 3.54
C ARG A 45 -12.86 -4.07 3.25
N HIS A 46 -14.04 -4.49 3.72
CA HIS A 46 -14.57 -5.80 3.35
C HIS A 46 -15.07 -5.81 1.91
N ASP A 47 -15.70 -4.73 1.50
CA ASP A 47 -16.33 -4.63 0.18
C ASP A 47 -15.43 -3.92 -0.83
N ALA A 48 -15.62 -4.23 -2.10
CA ALA A 48 -14.95 -3.55 -3.19
C ALA A 48 -15.36 -2.06 -3.24
N ALA A 49 -14.40 -1.22 -3.58
CA ALA A 49 -14.64 0.21 -3.76
C ALA A 49 -13.64 0.76 -4.77
N PRO A 50 -13.93 1.91 -5.41
CA PRO A 50 -12.97 2.51 -6.34
C PRO A 50 -11.62 2.75 -5.67
N GLY A 51 -10.55 2.40 -6.37
CA GLY A 51 -9.18 2.55 -5.88
C GLY A 51 -8.71 1.49 -4.90
N TYR A 52 -9.60 0.58 -4.46
CA TYR A 52 -9.24 -0.52 -3.58
C TYR A 52 -8.95 -1.77 -4.39
N LEU A 53 -7.90 -2.50 -4.03
CA LEU A 53 -7.52 -3.76 -4.67
C LEU A 53 -7.93 -4.95 -3.81
N PRO A 54 -8.35 -6.06 -4.43
CA PRO A 54 -8.58 -7.30 -3.68
C PRO A 54 -7.25 -7.86 -3.18
N VAL A 55 -7.20 -8.18 -1.90
CA VAL A 55 -6.02 -8.72 -1.23
C VAL A 55 -6.45 -9.80 -0.24
N GLU A 56 -5.49 -10.59 0.21
CA GLU A 56 -5.76 -11.67 1.16
C GLU A 56 -5.01 -11.44 2.46
N ALA A 57 -5.71 -11.56 3.57
CA ALA A 57 -5.09 -11.46 4.89
C ALA A 57 -4.34 -12.76 5.20
N HIS A 58 -3.12 -12.64 5.68
CA HIS A 58 -2.29 -13.78 6.04
C HIS A 58 -2.06 -13.91 7.54
N ILE A 59 -1.63 -12.83 8.18
CA ILE A 59 -1.31 -12.83 9.61
C ILE A 59 -2.07 -11.69 10.25
N ILE A 60 -2.71 -11.98 11.39
CA ILE A 60 -3.36 -10.95 12.19
C ILE A 60 -2.68 -10.93 13.56
N GLU A 61 -2.18 -9.77 13.94
CA GLU A 61 -1.55 -9.54 15.24
C GLU A 61 -2.44 -8.61 16.06
N PRO A 62 -3.18 -9.16 17.04
CA PRO A 62 -4.02 -8.32 17.88
C PRO A 62 -3.17 -7.59 18.92
N LEU A 63 -3.34 -6.28 19.01
CA LEU A 63 -2.58 -5.43 19.94
C LEU A 63 -3.48 -4.79 21.00
N GLY A 64 -4.72 -5.26 21.13
CA GLY A 64 -5.68 -4.78 22.10
C GLY A 64 -6.65 -3.78 21.49
N SER A 65 -6.23 -2.54 21.28
CA SER A 65 -7.11 -1.49 20.74
C SER A 65 -7.20 -1.50 19.22
N PHE A 66 -6.30 -2.21 18.54
CA PHE A 66 -6.30 -2.35 17.08
C PHE A 66 -5.55 -3.62 16.71
N ASP A 67 -5.67 -4.01 15.45
CA ASP A 67 -4.93 -5.15 14.91
C ASP A 67 -3.96 -4.68 13.84
N ILE A 68 -2.83 -5.38 13.72
CA ILE A 68 -1.94 -5.27 12.57
C ILE A 68 -2.17 -6.50 11.70
N VAL A 69 -2.45 -6.27 10.44
CA VAL A 69 -2.79 -7.35 9.50
C VAL A 69 -1.79 -7.32 8.34
N ASP A 70 -1.17 -8.48 8.09
CA ASP A 70 -0.33 -8.62 6.91
C ASP A 70 -1.21 -9.06 5.75
N LEU A 71 -1.22 -8.27 4.69
CA LEU A 71 -2.01 -8.49 3.49
C LEU A 71 -1.09 -8.90 2.35
N GLN A 72 -1.45 -9.95 1.65
CA GLN A 72 -0.71 -10.33 0.44
C GLN A 72 -1.22 -9.54 -0.74
N VAL A 73 -0.30 -8.83 -1.39
CA VAL A 73 -0.55 -8.03 -2.59
C VAL A 73 0.40 -8.54 -3.67
N GLY A 74 -0.11 -9.40 -4.55
CA GLY A 74 0.75 -10.09 -5.50
C GLY A 74 1.80 -10.94 -4.79
N SER A 75 3.07 -10.70 -5.06
CA SER A 75 4.20 -11.40 -4.43
C SER A 75 4.73 -10.71 -3.18
N LYS A 76 4.12 -9.60 -2.76
CA LYS A 76 4.58 -8.80 -1.62
C LYS A 76 3.57 -8.81 -0.49
N MET A 77 4.07 -8.51 0.71
CA MET A 77 3.22 -8.35 1.90
C MET A 77 3.14 -6.88 2.25
N LEU A 78 1.92 -6.45 2.56
CA LEU A 78 1.65 -5.07 2.96
C LEU A 78 1.03 -5.11 4.35
N ARG A 79 1.58 -4.34 5.26
CA ARG A 79 1.10 -4.32 6.64
C ARG A 79 0.07 -3.21 6.81
N ALA A 80 -1.09 -3.55 7.37
CA ALA A 80 -2.19 -2.63 7.59
C ALA A 80 -2.57 -2.57 9.05
N ARG A 81 -3.09 -1.42 9.48
CA ARG A 81 -3.69 -1.26 10.79
C ARG A 81 -5.22 -1.20 10.63
N THR A 82 -5.93 -2.05 11.37
CA THR A 82 -7.38 -2.09 11.34
C THR A 82 -7.96 -1.98 12.74
N LYS A 83 -9.27 -1.77 12.83
CA LYS A 83 -9.97 -1.91 14.10
C LYS A 83 -9.78 -3.33 14.62
N ALA A 84 -9.76 -3.49 15.94
CA ALA A 84 -9.68 -4.81 16.56
C ALA A 84 -10.83 -5.70 16.05
N GLY A 85 -10.47 -6.87 15.55
CA GLY A 85 -11.45 -7.85 15.05
C GLY A 85 -12.02 -7.52 13.66
N TYR A 86 -11.53 -6.50 12.98
CA TYR A 86 -12.07 -6.12 11.66
C TYR A 86 -11.86 -7.23 10.63
N VAL A 87 -10.69 -7.86 10.64
CA VAL A 87 -10.39 -9.03 9.81
C VAL A 87 -10.51 -10.25 10.71
N SER A 88 -11.33 -11.21 10.32
CA SER A 88 -11.66 -12.34 11.20
C SER A 88 -10.58 -13.39 11.32
N GLY A 89 -9.72 -13.55 10.30
CA GLY A 89 -8.64 -14.52 10.37
C GLY A 89 -7.84 -14.64 9.09
N PRO A 90 -6.76 -15.45 9.12
CA PRO A 90 -5.97 -15.71 7.92
C PRO A 90 -6.82 -16.31 6.81
N GLY A 91 -6.55 -15.90 5.57
CA GLY A 91 -7.28 -16.35 4.40
C GLY A 91 -8.48 -15.49 4.04
N GLU A 92 -8.88 -14.55 4.89
CA GLU A 92 -9.99 -13.67 4.57
C GLU A 92 -9.61 -12.74 3.42
N LYS A 93 -10.51 -12.61 2.47
CA LYS A 93 -10.32 -11.69 1.35
C LYS A 93 -10.94 -10.35 1.69
N VAL A 94 -10.15 -9.31 1.55
CA VAL A 94 -10.55 -7.93 1.81
C VAL A 94 -10.06 -7.04 0.67
N HIS A 95 -10.29 -5.75 0.77
CA HIS A 95 -9.86 -4.79 -0.23
C HIS A 95 -9.01 -3.73 0.44
N ALA A 96 -7.92 -3.34 -0.21
CA ALA A 96 -6.98 -2.40 0.36
C ALA A 96 -6.64 -1.26 -0.60
N ARG A 97 -6.37 -0.11 -0.02
CA ARG A 97 -5.91 1.08 -0.72
C ARG A 97 -4.79 1.72 0.09
N ILE A 98 -3.82 2.30 -0.60
CA ILE A 98 -2.77 3.09 0.06
C ILE A 98 -3.20 4.55 0.05
N ASP A 99 -3.15 5.18 1.22
CA ASP A 99 -3.38 6.62 1.33
C ASP A 99 -2.17 7.35 0.75
N PRO A 100 -2.33 8.07 -0.38
CA PRO A 100 -1.19 8.71 -1.02
C PRO A 100 -0.51 9.76 -0.16
N GLU A 101 -1.24 10.38 0.76
CA GLU A 101 -0.68 11.41 1.64
C GLU A 101 0.29 10.83 2.66
N GLN A 102 0.19 9.52 2.93
CA GLN A 102 1.05 8.83 3.88
C GLN A 102 2.13 8.00 3.21
N ALA A 103 2.17 7.98 1.89
CA ALA A 103 3.15 7.22 1.14
C ALA A 103 4.48 7.95 1.09
N HIS A 104 5.57 7.21 1.23
CA HIS A 104 6.93 7.71 1.09
C HIS A 104 7.60 6.96 -0.06
N PHE A 105 8.34 7.68 -0.87
CA PHE A 105 9.03 7.08 -2.00
C PHE A 105 10.54 7.19 -1.81
N PHE A 106 11.23 6.12 -2.14
CA PHE A 106 12.67 6.01 -2.00
C PHE A 106 13.25 5.60 -3.35
N ASP A 107 14.47 6.06 -3.63
CA ASP A 107 15.24 5.50 -4.73
C ASP A 107 15.68 4.09 -4.35
N THR A 108 15.27 3.10 -5.13
CA THR A 108 15.56 1.70 -4.82
C THR A 108 17.06 1.43 -4.76
N ALA A 109 17.83 2.02 -5.67
CA ALA A 109 19.26 1.77 -5.74
C ALA A 109 20.03 2.35 -4.55
N SER A 110 19.71 3.57 -4.11
CA SER A 110 20.43 4.24 -3.03
C SER A 110 19.76 4.12 -1.66
N GLY A 111 18.47 3.80 -1.64
CA GLY A 111 17.68 3.80 -0.41
C GLY A 111 17.34 5.18 0.11
N LYS A 112 17.68 6.24 -0.62
CA LYS A 112 17.41 7.60 -0.18
C LYS A 112 15.96 8.00 -0.41
N SER A 113 15.39 8.71 0.56
CA SER A 113 14.07 9.30 0.42
C SER A 113 14.09 10.38 -0.66
N LEU A 114 13.07 10.38 -1.52
CA LEU A 114 12.94 11.39 -2.55
C LEU A 114 12.28 12.67 -2.03
N GLY A 115 11.71 12.63 -0.82
CA GLY A 115 11.07 13.79 -0.21
C GLY A 115 9.81 14.26 -0.93
N VAL A 116 9.26 13.46 -1.83
CA VAL A 116 8.10 13.83 -2.62
C VAL A 116 6.82 13.43 -1.87
N ARG A 117 5.91 14.39 -1.72
CA ARG A 117 4.61 14.19 -1.08
C ARG A 117 3.53 15.01 -1.76
N LEU A 118 2.31 14.63 -1.51
CA LEU A 118 1.16 15.47 -1.86
C LEU A 118 1.10 16.72 -1.00
#